data_c1776f629b41d249f434f771e7b86d6c
#
_entry.id   c1776f629b41d249f434f771e7b86d6c
#
_cell.length_a   1.000
_cell.length_b   1.000
_cell.length_c   1.000
_cell.angle_alpha   90.00
_cell.angle_beta   90.00
_cell.angle_gamma   90.00
#
_symmetry.space_group_name_H-M   'P 1'
#
loop_
_entity.id
_entity.type
_entity.pdbx_description
1 polymer ?
#
loop_
_entity_poly.entity_id
_entity_poly.type
_entity_poly.pdbx_seq_one_letter_code
_entity_poly.pdbx_strand_id
1 'polypeptide(L)'
;MLEACIAEVIGTMLLILLGNGVVAGVVLNKTKSHNGGWIVITLAWGLAVFIGVLVAGPISGAHMNPAVTIALALAGKFSWSWVAPYIVSQIIGAMLGQLLVWTMYYPHYSATDNTDLKLATHCTSPAIKHLPSNFASEVIGTFVLVLAILAMHGVVVQVGDPAIATAYPIDMGALGGIPVAFVVVVIGLSLGGTTGYAINPARDFGPRLFHAIMPIQGKGSSQWNYAWVPILGPILGSAIATGLYLFLKTKGVF
;
A
#
# COMPACT_ATOMS: atom_id res chain seq x y z
N MET A 1 15.84 -6.06 -15.06
CA MET A 1 15.53 -6.73 -13.77
C MET A 1 16.03 -5.91 -12.59
N LEU A 2 17.32 -5.63 -12.48
CA LEU A 2 17.89 -4.87 -11.35
C LEU A 2 17.23 -3.48 -11.21
N GLU A 3 17.08 -2.76 -12.30
CA GLU A 3 16.46 -1.42 -12.33
C GLU A 3 15.03 -1.44 -11.77
N ALA A 4 14.22 -2.42 -12.17
CA ALA A 4 12.86 -2.55 -11.68
C ALA A 4 12.82 -2.91 -10.18
N CYS A 5 13.73 -3.78 -9.72
CA CYS A 5 13.85 -4.06 -8.28
C CYS A 5 14.28 -2.82 -7.48
N ILE A 6 15.23 -2.03 -8.00
CA ILE A 6 15.63 -0.77 -7.38
C ILE A 6 14.44 0.22 -7.34
N ALA A 7 13.67 0.32 -8.43
CA ALA A 7 12.48 1.16 -8.48
C ALA A 7 11.42 0.74 -7.45
N GLU A 8 11.19 -0.59 -7.27
CA GLU A 8 10.31 -1.10 -6.21
C GLU A 8 10.83 -0.77 -4.80
N VAL A 9 12.16 -0.84 -4.57
CA VAL A 9 12.76 -0.39 -3.30
C VAL A 9 12.48 1.09 -3.07
N ILE A 10 12.75 1.95 -4.06
CA ILE A 10 12.60 3.41 -3.92
C ILE A 10 11.11 3.77 -3.78
N GLY A 11 10.24 3.22 -4.62
CA GLY A 11 8.79 3.47 -4.57
C GLY A 11 8.19 3.08 -3.23
N THR A 12 8.53 1.88 -2.73
CA THR A 12 8.02 1.41 -1.43
C THR A 12 8.65 2.19 -0.27
N MET A 13 9.91 2.60 -0.38
CA MET A 13 10.55 3.47 0.61
C MET A 13 9.80 4.81 0.73
N LEU A 14 9.46 5.44 -0.40
CA LEU A 14 8.70 6.69 -0.40
C LEU A 14 7.28 6.50 0.12
N LEU A 15 6.62 5.41 -0.27
CA LEU A 15 5.30 5.04 0.25
C LEU A 15 5.29 4.97 1.78
N ILE A 16 6.26 4.28 2.38
CA ILE A 16 6.32 4.11 3.83
C ILE A 16 6.82 5.39 4.52
N LEU A 17 7.80 6.07 3.96
CA LEU A 17 8.27 7.36 4.51
C LEU A 17 7.12 8.35 4.66
N LEU A 18 6.30 8.52 3.63
CA LEU A 18 5.19 9.47 3.64
C LEU A 18 3.99 8.95 4.42
N GLY A 19 3.63 7.67 4.22
CA GLY A 19 2.47 7.05 4.87
C GLY A 19 2.65 6.84 6.38
N ASN A 20 3.75 6.24 6.82
CA ASN A 20 4.04 6.12 8.25
C ASN A 20 4.50 7.45 8.85
N GLY A 21 5.08 8.34 8.04
CA GLY A 21 5.43 9.69 8.45
C GLY A 21 4.21 10.52 8.87
N VAL A 22 3.12 10.49 8.10
CA VAL A 22 1.89 11.19 8.53
C VAL A 22 1.29 10.56 9.78
N VAL A 23 1.33 9.23 9.90
CA VAL A 23 0.86 8.57 11.14
C VAL A 23 1.69 9.04 12.32
N ALA A 24 3.03 9.05 12.21
CA ALA A 24 3.92 9.56 13.26
C ALA A 24 3.59 11.02 13.61
N GLY A 25 3.36 11.87 12.60
CA GLY A 25 2.94 13.25 12.80
C GLY A 25 1.63 13.38 13.58
N VAL A 26 0.65 12.54 13.29
CA VAL A 26 -0.68 12.62 13.90
C VAL A 26 -0.73 12.01 15.31
N VAL A 27 -0.01 10.89 15.56
CA VAL A 27 -0.19 10.14 16.80
C VAL A 27 0.90 10.38 17.85
N LEU A 28 2.14 10.76 17.44
CA LEU A 28 3.21 11.02 18.40
C LEU A 28 3.05 12.38 19.07
N ASN A 29 3.45 12.43 20.33
CA ASN A 29 3.36 13.66 21.13
C ASN A 29 4.29 14.76 20.60
N LYS A 30 3.88 16.02 20.79
CA LYS A 30 4.63 17.25 20.50
C LYS A 30 4.95 17.47 19.02
N THR A 31 4.31 16.76 18.10
CA THR A 31 4.38 17.09 16.68
C THR A 31 3.46 18.25 16.33
N LYS A 32 3.72 18.94 15.23
CA LYS A 32 2.86 20.04 14.76
C LYS A 32 1.50 19.56 14.26
N SER A 33 1.40 18.31 13.81
CA SER A 33 0.17 17.70 13.30
C SER A 33 -0.50 16.76 14.30
N HIS A 34 -0.08 16.80 15.58
CA HIS A 34 -0.66 15.97 16.64
C HIS A 34 -2.19 16.13 16.70
N ASN A 35 -2.90 14.98 16.74
CA ASN A 35 -4.36 14.92 16.71
C ASN A 35 -5.01 15.45 15.41
N GLY A 36 -4.28 15.53 14.30
CA GLY A 36 -4.81 15.96 13.00
C GLY A 36 -5.93 15.09 12.44
N GLY A 37 -6.08 13.86 12.94
CA GLY A 37 -7.22 12.99 12.69
C GLY A 37 -7.06 12.06 11.50
N TRP A 38 -8.07 11.20 11.34
CA TRP A 38 -8.08 10.09 10.37
C TRP A 38 -8.08 10.55 8.91
N ILE A 39 -8.75 11.67 8.61
CA ILE A 39 -8.79 12.26 7.26
C ILE A 39 -7.38 12.64 6.80
N VAL A 40 -6.58 13.27 7.67
CA VAL A 40 -5.20 13.65 7.35
C VAL A 40 -4.36 12.41 7.02
N ILE A 41 -4.51 11.34 7.82
CA ILE A 41 -3.81 10.07 7.60
C ILE A 41 -4.19 9.48 6.25
N THR A 42 -5.47 9.36 5.96
CA THR A 42 -5.96 8.69 4.74
C THR A 42 -5.62 9.46 3.47
N LEU A 43 -5.73 10.78 3.48
CA LEU A 43 -5.31 11.62 2.36
C LEU A 43 -3.82 11.48 2.09
N ALA A 44 -2.99 11.56 3.14
CA ALA A 44 -1.55 11.45 2.96
C ALA A 44 -1.11 10.05 2.48
N TRP A 45 -1.77 8.96 2.91
CA TRP A 45 -1.51 7.62 2.38
C TRP A 45 -1.82 7.51 0.89
N GLY A 46 -2.94 8.07 0.43
CA GLY A 46 -3.24 8.11 -1.00
C GLY A 46 -2.21 8.92 -1.79
N LEU A 47 -1.84 10.09 -1.29
CA LEU A 47 -0.78 10.90 -1.90
C LEU A 47 0.60 10.22 -1.85
N ALA A 48 0.89 9.43 -0.81
CA ALA A 48 2.10 8.63 -0.73
C ALA A 48 2.14 7.55 -1.83
N VAL A 49 1.01 6.90 -2.11
CA VAL A 49 0.88 5.99 -3.26
C VAL A 49 1.13 6.74 -4.57
N PHE A 50 0.54 7.92 -4.74
CA PHE A 50 0.76 8.75 -5.94
C PHE A 50 2.24 9.05 -6.16
N ILE A 51 2.96 9.50 -5.13
CA ILE A 51 4.40 9.79 -5.22
C ILE A 51 5.21 8.52 -5.55
N GLY A 52 4.87 7.39 -4.93
CA GLY A 52 5.52 6.11 -5.25
C GLY A 52 5.30 5.70 -6.71
N VAL A 53 4.07 5.83 -7.22
CA VAL A 53 3.73 5.55 -8.62
C VAL A 53 4.44 6.52 -9.56
N LEU A 54 4.48 7.80 -9.23
CA LEU A 54 5.17 8.83 -10.02
C LEU A 54 6.66 8.48 -10.23
N VAL A 55 7.33 8.00 -9.18
CA VAL A 55 8.77 7.74 -9.21
C VAL A 55 9.10 6.35 -9.78
N ALA A 56 8.38 5.32 -9.37
CA ALA A 56 8.69 3.95 -9.73
C ALA A 56 7.92 3.43 -10.97
N GLY A 57 6.77 4.05 -11.28
CA GLY A 57 5.87 3.60 -12.34
C GLY A 57 6.52 3.40 -13.71
N PRO A 58 7.26 4.39 -14.22
CA PRO A 58 7.92 4.27 -15.53
C PRO A 58 8.96 3.15 -15.64
N ILE A 59 9.45 2.63 -14.50
CA ILE A 59 10.56 1.65 -14.47
C ILE A 59 10.07 0.26 -14.08
N SER A 60 9.24 0.15 -13.01
CA SER A 60 8.81 -1.14 -12.46
C SER A 60 7.32 -1.43 -12.62
N GLY A 61 6.52 -0.44 -13.02
CA GLY A 61 5.08 -0.48 -12.92
C GLY A 61 4.55 -0.14 -11.52
N ALA A 62 5.45 0.17 -10.57
CA ALA A 62 5.16 0.60 -9.20
C ALA A 62 4.16 -0.29 -8.47
N HIS A 63 4.45 -1.58 -8.37
CA HIS A 63 3.59 -2.48 -7.60
C HIS A 63 3.57 -2.10 -6.12
N MET A 64 4.75 -1.91 -5.51
CA MET A 64 4.96 -1.47 -4.11
C MET A 64 4.15 -2.27 -3.07
N ASN A 65 3.63 -3.43 -3.48
CA ASN A 65 2.67 -4.22 -2.71
C ASN A 65 2.73 -5.69 -3.16
N PRO A 66 3.07 -6.64 -2.28
CA PRO A 66 3.06 -8.07 -2.62
C PRO A 66 1.71 -8.58 -3.11
N ALA A 67 0.59 -8.09 -2.55
CA ALA A 67 -0.74 -8.51 -2.97
C ALA A 67 -1.06 -8.05 -4.41
N VAL A 68 -0.65 -6.84 -4.79
CA VAL A 68 -0.76 -6.33 -6.18
C VAL A 68 0.14 -7.13 -7.11
N THR A 69 1.39 -7.41 -6.71
CA THR A 69 2.34 -8.19 -7.49
C THR A 69 1.79 -9.59 -7.81
N ILE A 70 1.25 -10.27 -6.80
CA ILE A 70 0.62 -11.59 -6.95
C ILE A 70 -0.63 -11.51 -7.84
N ALA A 71 -1.47 -10.49 -7.65
CA ALA A 71 -2.68 -10.29 -8.46
C ALA A 71 -2.36 -10.13 -9.95
N LEU A 72 -1.36 -9.32 -10.27
CA LEU A 72 -0.92 -9.10 -11.66
C LEU A 72 -0.34 -10.38 -12.27
N ALA A 73 0.39 -11.17 -11.48
CA ALA A 73 0.89 -12.48 -11.92
C ALA A 73 -0.26 -13.48 -12.17
N LEU A 74 -1.26 -13.54 -11.27
CA LEU A 74 -2.47 -14.36 -11.43
C LEU A 74 -3.29 -13.93 -12.65
N ALA A 75 -3.34 -12.63 -12.94
CA ALA A 75 -4.02 -12.08 -14.12
C ALA A 75 -3.25 -12.29 -15.44
N GLY A 76 -2.05 -12.89 -15.41
CA GLY A 76 -1.18 -13.06 -16.59
C GLY A 76 -0.55 -11.76 -17.09
N LYS A 77 -0.60 -10.68 -16.28
CA LYS A 77 -0.04 -9.36 -16.60
C LYS A 77 1.40 -9.17 -16.08
N PHE A 78 1.91 -10.13 -15.30
CA PHE A 78 3.26 -10.10 -14.72
C PHE A 78 3.84 -11.50 -14.63
N SER A 79 5.14 -11.67 -14.88
CA SER A 79 5.80 -12.98 -14.84
C SER A 79 6.02 -13.46 -13.40
N TRP A 80 5.68 -14.71 -13.13
CA TRP A 80 5.90 -15.35 -11.83
C TRP A 80 7.36 -15.39 -11.39
N SER A 81 8.31 -15.44 -12.33
CA SER A 81 9.74 -15.41 -12.02
C SER A 81 10.20 -14.12 -11.32
N TRP A 82 9.42 -13.03 -11.44
CA TRP A 82 9.72 -11.73 -10.87
C TRP A 82 8.98 -11.45 -9.55
N VAL A 83 8.01 -12.30 -9.18
CA VAL A 83 7.19 -12.09 -7.98
C VAL A 83 8.06 -12.04 -6.73
N ALA A 84 8.92 -13.03 -6.52
CA ALA A 84 9.78 -13.07 -5.35
C ALA A 84 10.80 -11.91 -5.29
N PRO A 85 11.54 -11.57 -6.38
CA PRO A 85 12.39 -10.38 -6.40
C PRO A 85 11.66 -9.08 -6.05
N TYR A 86 10.44 -8.86 -6.58
CA TYR A 86 9.65 -7.68 -6.26
C TYR A 86 9.25 -7.63 -4.79
N ILE A 87 8.74 -8.74 -4.24
CA ILE A 87 8.35 -8.81 -2.82
C ILE A 87 9.53 -8.50 -1.90
N VAL A 88 10.71 -9.05 -2.18
CA VAL A 88 11.93 -8.76 -1.40
C VAL A 88 12.29 -7.28 -1.51
N SER A 89 12.26 -6.71 -2.70
CA SER A 89 12.54 -5.29 -2.93
C SER A 89 11.57 -4.39 -2.17
N GLN A 90 10.28 -4.72 -2.19
CA GLN A 90 9.23 -4.00 -1.47
C GLN A 90 9.44 -4.04 0.04
N ILE A 91 9.82 -5.20 0.61
CA ILE A 91 10.12 -5.33 2.04
C ILE A 91 11.34 -4.47 2.41
N ILE A 92 12.42 -4.54 1.62
CA ILE A 92 13.61 -3.70 1.83
C ILE A 92 13.25 -2.22 1.78
N GLY A 93 12.51 -1.80 0.75
CA GLY A 93 12.02 -0.42 0.63
C GLY A 93 11.20 0.02 1.82
N ALA A 94 10.29 -0.84 2.30
CA ALA A 94 9.47 -0.56 3.47
C ALA A 94 10.30 -0.37 4.74
N MET A 95 11.34 -1.18 4.95
CA MET A 95 12.26 -1.03 6.08
C MET A 95 13.07 0.25 6.00
N LEU A 96 13.55 0.62 4.81
CA LEU A 96 14.29 1.87 4.59
C LEU A 96 13.40 3.10 4.82
N GLY A 97 12.16 3.09 4.32
CA GLY A 97 11.19 4.15 4.57
C GLY A 97 10.90 4.31 6.06
N GLN A 98 10.76 3.20 6.77
CA GLN A 98 10.54 3.22 8.23
C GLN A 98 11.77 3.73 9.00
N LEU A 99 12.99 3.41 8.55
CA LEU A 99 14.22 3.97 9.12
C LEU A 99 14.23 5.50 9.03
N LEU A 100 13.81 6.05 7.89
CA LEU A 100 13.74 7.49 7.70
C LEU A 100 12.67 8.13 8.60
N VAL A 101 11.48 7.52 8.73
CA VAL A 101 10.44 7.97 9.67
C VAL A 101 10.99 7.98 11.11
N TRP A 102 11.59 6.88 11.55
CA TRP A 102 12.15 6.77 12.90
C TRP A 102 13.23 7.83 13.15
N THR A 103 14.10 8.07 12.18
CA THR A 103 15.15 9.10 12.26
C THR A 103 14.54 10.51 12.41
N MET A 104 13.55 10.86 11.56
CA MET A 104 12.88 12.17 11.60
C MET A 104 12.13 12.43 12.90
N TYR A 105 11.47 11.41 13.44
CA TYR A 105 10.62 11.51 14.62
C TYR A 105 11.29 11.03 15.91
N TYR A 106 12.61 10.77 15.89
CA TYR A 106 13.34 10.18 17.01
C TYR A 106 13.04 10.82 18.37
N PRO A 107 13.06 12.19 18.54
CA PRO A 107 12.73 12.81 19.82
C PRO A 107 11.25 12.62 20.21
N HIS A 108 10.36 12.50 19.24
CA HIS A 108 8.93 12.35 19.49
C HIS A 108 8.57 10.94 20.01
N TYR A 109 9.33 9.91 19.60
CA TYR A 109 9.20 8.58 20.20
C TYR A 109 9.51 8.59 21.69
N SER A 110 10.56 9.32 22.08
CA SER A 110 10.92 9.49 23.50
C SER A 110 9.87 10.28 24.29
N ALA A 111 9.20 11.22 23.64
CA ALA A 111 8.18 12.07 24.26
C ALA A 111 6.78 11.42 24.32
N THR A 112 6.62 10.21 23.75
CA THR A 112 5.34 9.49 23.69
C THR A 112 5.43 8.25 24.58
N ASP A 113 4.61 8.15 25.62
CA ASP A 113 4.63 7.00 26.54
C ASP A 113 3.82 5.81 26.01
N ASN A 114 2.75 6.08 25.26
CA ASN A 114 1.84 5.06 24.76
C ASN A 114 2.51 4.17 23.70
N THR A 115 2.68 2.89 24.04
CA THR A 115 3.33 1.89 23.20
C THR A 115 2.55 1.54 21.93
N ASP A 116 1.20 1.61 22.00
CA ASP A 116 0.35 1.30 20.84
C ASP A 116 0.44 2.42 19.79
N LEU A 117 0.55 3.67 20.21
CA LEU A 117 0.80 4.79 19.30
C LEU A 117 2.17 4.69 18.63
N LYS A 118 3.20 4.23 19.35
CA LYS A 118 4.52 3.95 18.76
C LYS A 118 4.43 2.83 17.72
N LEU A 119 3.72 1.74 18.03
CA LEU A 119 3.51 0.65 17.09
C LEU A 119 2.73 1.10 15.84
N ALA A 120 1.69 1.92 16.02
CA ALA A 120 0.85 2.44 14.93
C ALA A 120 1.64 3.23 13.89
N THR A 121 2.78 3.84 14.25
CA THR A 121 3.69 4.51 13.31
C THR A 121 4.52 3.54 12.45
N HIS A 122 4.39 2.25 12.66
CA HIS A 122 5.12 1.20 11.94
C HIS A 122 4.15 0.32 11.16
N CYS A 123 3.26 -0.36 11.84
CA CYS A 123 2.39 -1.38 11.27
C CYS A 123 0.96 -1.25 11.79
N THR A 124 0.05 -1.97 11.15
CA THR A 124 -1.36 -1.92 11.51
C THR A 124 -1.68 -2.80 12.72
N SER A 125 -2.65 -2.36 13.50
CA SER A 125 -3.29 -3.12 14.57
C SER A 125 -4.79 -2.85 14.55
N PRO A 126 -5.62 -3.80 14.98
CA PRO A 126 -7.05 -3.61 14.96
C PRO A 126 -7.51 -2.65 16.08
N ALA A 127 -8.49 -1.80 15.78
CA ALA A 127 -9.15 -0.98 16.79
C ALA A 127 -9.85 -1.85 17.85
N ILE A 128 -10.47 -2.95 17.40
CA ILE A 128 -11.04 -4.00 18.25
C ILE A 128 -10.49 -5.33 17.77
N LYS A 129 -9.86 -6.09 18.67
CA LYS A 129 -9.26 -7.39 18.34
C LYS A 129 -10.34 -8.47 18.23
N HIS A 130 -10.78 -8.73 17.01
CA HIS A 130 -11.64 -9.85 16.65
C HIS A 130 -11.12 -10.45 15.32
N LEU A 131 -10.26 -11.45 15.42
CA LEU A 131 -9.46 -11.95 14.30
C LEU A 131 -10.28 -12.30 13.03
N PRO A 132 -11.47 -12.95 13.12
CA PRO A 132 -12.26 -13.22 11.92
C PRO A 132 -12.70 -11.96 11.18
N SER A 133 -13.23 -10.94 11.89
CA SER A 133 -13.65 -9.69 11.25
C SER A 133 -12.47 -8.84 10.81
N ASN A 134 -11.35 -8.86 11.56
CA ASN A 134 -10.15 -8.14 11.15
C ASN A 134 -9.56 -8.74 9.87
N PHE A 135 -9.53 -10.08 9.76
CA PHE A 135 -9.11 -10.75 8.54
C PHE A 135 -10.03 -10.43 7.36
N ALA A 136 -11.35 -10.50 7.57
CA ALA A 136 -12.33 -10.12 6.55
C ALA A 136 -12.16 -8.66 6.10
N SER A 137 -11.86 -7.72 7.02
CA SER A 137 -11.60 -6.31 6.68
C SER A 137 -10.42 -6.16 5.74
N GLU A 138 -9.31 -6.87 5.99
CA GLU A 138 -8.12 -6.83 5.12
C GLU A 138 -8.38 -7.50 3.75
N VAL A 139 -9.15 -8.60 3.75
CA VAL A 139 -9.60 -9.25 2.49
C VAL A 139 -10.45 -8.30 1.66
N ILE A 140 -11.46 -7.67 2.26
CA ILE A 140 -12.39 -6.76 1.56
C ILE A 140 -11.65 -5.52 1.06
N GLY A 141 -10.83 -4.88 1.90
CA GLY A 141 -10.07 -3.69 1.51
C GLY A 141 -9.13 -3.96 0.34
N THR A 142 -8.43 -5.10 0.37
CA THR A 142 -7.52 -5.48 -0.73
C THR A 142 -8.28 -5.93 -1.97
N PHE A 143 -9.42 -6.60 -1.81
CA PHE A 143 -10.31 -6.93 -2.94
C PHE A 143 -10.70 -5.67 -3.71
N VAL A 144 -11.14 -4.61 -3.01
CA VAL A 144 -11.50 -3.33 -3.67
C VAL A 144 -10.29 -2.72 -4.37
N LEU A 145 -9.13 -2.68 -3.71
CA LEU A 145 -7.90 -2.14 -4.30
C LEU A 145 -7.54 -2.85 -5.61
N VAL A 146 -7.46 -4.18 -5.57
CA VAL A 146 -6.98 -4.98 -6.69
C VAL A 146 -8.00 -5.01 -7.83
N LEU A 147 -9.30 -5.13 -7.51
CA LEU A 147 -10.33 -5.07 -8.54
C LEU A 147 -10.29 -3.73 -9.28
N ALA A 148 -10.15 -2.61 -8.56
CA ALA A 148 -10.01 -1.29 -9.17
C ALA A 148 -8.77 -1.21 -10.07
N ILE A 149 -7.60 -1.66 -9.59
CA ILE A 149 -6.36 -1.68 -10.40
C ILE A 149 -6.52 -2.50 -11.67
N LEU A 150 -7.10 -3.70 -11.60
CA LEU A 150 -7.28 -4.58 -12.75
C LEU A 150 -8.31 -4.04 -13.75
N ALA A 151 -9.32 -3.30 -13.27
CA ALA A 151 -10.37 -2.68 -14.07
C ALA A 151 -9.96 -1.32 -14.68
N MET A 152 -8.86 -0.73 -14.24
CA MET A 152 -8.35 0.52 -14.83
C MET A 152 -7.91 0.28 -16.27
N HIS A 153 -8.50 1.04 -17.18
CA HIS A 153 -8.13 1.05 -18.60
C HIS A 153 -7.27 2.28 -18.88
N GLY A 154 -6.32 2.13 -19.80
CA GLY A 154 -5.57 3.28 -20.32
C GLY A 154 -6.49 4.23 -21.06
N VAL A 155 -6.15 5.52 -21.06
CA VAL A 155 -6.83 6.52 -21.89
C VAL A 155 -6.44 6.29 -23.34
N VAL A 156 -7.43 6.26 -24.22
CA VAL A 156 -7.22 6.18 -25.67
C VAL A 156 -7.88 7.38 -26.36
N VAL A 157 -7.23 7.92 -27.39
CA VAL A 157 -7.83 8.89 -28.31
C VAL A 157 -8.19 8.16 -29.58
N GLN A 158 -9.42 8.35 -30.04
CA GLN A 158 -9.87 7.90 -31.36
C GLN A 158 -9.62 9.02 -32.37
N VAL A 159 -8.88 8.69 -33.42
CA VAL A 159 -8.57 9.64 -34.51
C VAL A 159 -9.18 9.11 -35.81
N GLY A 160 -9.94 9.96 -36.50
CA GLY A 160 -10.61 9.64 -37.75
C GLY A 160 -12.13 9.61 -37.65
N ASP A 161 -12.79 9.18 -38.73
CA ASP A 161 -14.24 8.98 -38.76
C ASP A 161 -14.64 7.91 -37.71
N PRO A 162 -15.70 8.14 -36.90
CA PRO A 162 -16.15 7.19 -35.90
C PRO A 162 -16.36 5.74 -36.38
N ALA A 163 -16.68 5.57 -37.67
CA ALA A 163 -16.89 4.25 -38.27
C ALA A 163 -15.58 3.46 -38.51
N ILE A 164 -14.44 4.17 -38.62
CA ILE A 164 -13.12 3.60 -38.94
C ILE A 164 -12.01 4.14 -38.05
N ALA A 165 -12.38 4.77 -36.93
CA ALA A 165 -11.45 5.44 -36.04
C ALA A 165 -10.37 4.48 -35.49
N THR A 166 -9.13 4.92 -35.54
CA THR A 166 -8.01 4.22 -34.91
C THR A 166 -7.82 4.71 -33.49
N ALA A 167 -7.78 3.77 -32.54
CA ALA A 167 -7.55 4.07 -31.13
C ALA A 167 -6.05 4.12 -30.84
N TYR A 168 -5.59 5.25 -30.34
CA TYR A 168 -4.19 5.45 -29.90
C TYR A 168 -4.15 5.56 -28.37
N PRO A 169 -3.34 4.72 -27.68
CA PRO A 169 -3.15 4.87 -26.25
C PRO A 169 -2.40 6.17 -25.95
N ILE A 170 -2.88 6.89 -24.92
CA ILE A 170 -2.21 8.07 -24.40
C ILE A 170 -1.46 7.70 -23.12
N ASP A 171 -0.18 8.01 -23.09
CA ASP A 171 0.56 8.00 -21.84
C ASP A 171 0.15 9.21 -21.00
N MET A 172 -0.52 8.94 -19.88
CA MET A 172 -0.93 9.97 -18.93
C MET A 172 0.23 10.48 -18.06
N GLY A 173 1.43 9.90 -18.21
CA GLY A 173 2.60 10.26 -17.43
C GLY A 173 2.31 10.29 -15.93
N ALA A 174 2.66 11.41 -15.29
CA ALA A 174 2.44 11.62 -13.86
C ALA A 174 0.97 11.49 -13.43
N LEU A 175 0.01 11.83 -14.30
CA LEU A 175 -1.42 11.79 -13.97
C LEU A 175 -1.96 10.35 -13.86
N GLY A 176 -1.31 9.38 -14.48
CA GLY A 176 -1.73 7.97 -14.43
C GLY A 176 -1.78 7.34 -13.04
N GLY A 177 -1.07 7.92 -12.06
CA GLY A 177 -1.12 7.48 -10.66
C GLY A 177 -2.28 8.04 -9.83
N ILE A 178 -2.99 9.07 -10.32
CA ILE A 178 -4.07 9.74 -9.58
C ILE A 178 -5.24 8.77 -9.25
N PRO A 179 -5.76 7.97 -10.19
CA PRO A 179 -6.88 7.08 -9.89
C PRO A 179 -6.56 6.09 -8.77
N VAL A 180 -5.37 5.48 -8.76
CA VAL A 180 -4.95 4.56 -7.69
C VAL A 180 -4.85 5.27 -6.34
N ALA A 181 -4.33 6.50 -6.32
CA ALA A 181 -4.27 7.31 -5.11
C ALA A 181 -5.66 7.54 -4.50
N PHE A 182 -6.65 7.92 -5.32
CA PHE A 182 -8.03 8.09 -4.86
C PHE A 182 -8.67 6.78 -4.39
N VAL A 183 -8.38 5.65 -5.01
CA VAL A 183 -8.82 4.33 -4.53
C VAL A 183 -8.29 4.07 -3.13
N VAL A 184 -7.00 4.36 -2.86
CA VAL A 184 -6.43 4.20 -1.52
C VAL A 184 -7.04 5.17 -0.51
N VAL A 185 -7.29 6.44 -0.90
CA VAL A 185 -7.98 7.41 -0.04
C VAL A 185 -9.37 6.90 0.37
N VAL A 186 -10.19 6.47 -0.59
CA VAL A 186 -11.56 6.03 -0.29
C VAL A 186 -11.58 4.74 0.54
N ILE A 187 -10.66 3.81 0.30
CA ILE A 187 -10.52 2.61 1.13
C ILE A 187 -10.17 3.01 2.57
N GLY A 188 -9.22 3.93 2.75
CA GLY A 188 -8.83 4.42 4.07
C GLY A 188 -9.97 5.09 4.83
N LEU A 189 -10.72 5.96 4.14
CA LEU A 189 -11.87 6.68 4.71
C LEU A 189 -13.03 5.76 5.07
N SER A 190 -13.34 4.78 4.20
CA SER A 190 -14.55 3.98 4.30
C SER A 190 -14.34 2.63 5.00
N LEU A 191 -13.20 1.99 4.82
CA LEU A 191 -12.93 0.62 5.26
C LEU A 191 -11.79 0.53 6.28
N GLY A 192 -10.99 1.60 6.44
CA GLY A 192 -9.78 1.58 7.23
C GLY A 192 -9.97 1.64 8.74
N GLY A 193 -11.14 2.05 9.21
CA GLY A 193 -11.38 2.29 10.64
C GLY A 193 -11.29 1.06 11.54
N THR A 194 -11.37 -0.14 10.99
CA THR A 194 -11.37 -1.40 11.75
C THR A 194 -9.96 -1.94 12.04
N THR A 195 -9.07 -1.87 11.04
CA THR A 195 -7.73 -2.52 11.09
C THR A 195 -6.58 -1.59 10.76
N GLY A 196 -6.87 -0.37 10.27
CA GLY A 196 -5.85 0.49 9.71
C GLY A 196 -5.51 0.18 8.24
N TYR A 197 -6.37 -0.59 7.55
CA TYR A 197 -6.27 -0.91 6.10
C TYR A 197 -4.84 -1.16 5.64
N ALA A 198 -4.22 -2.22 6.15
CA ALA A 198 -2.87 -2.57 5.67
C ALA A 198 -2.86 -2.77 4.16
N ILE A 199 -3.79 -3.59 3.64
CA ILE A 199 -4.02 -3.90 2.22
C ILE A 199 -2.75 -4.14 1.40
N ASN A 200 -1.61 -4.29 2.10
CA ASN A 200 -0.28 -4.40 1.54
C ASN A 200 0.63 -5.15 2.53
N PRO A 201 1.02 -6.40 2.25
CA PRO A 201 1.87 -7.16 3.15
C PRO A 201 3.24 -6.53 3.43
N ALA A 202 3.87 -5.86 2.46
CA ALA A 202 5.17 -5.22 2.67
C ALA A 202 5.05 -3.96 3.55
N ARG A 203 3.95 -3.21 3.39
CA ARG A 203 3.63 -2.02 4.19
C ARG A 203 3.45 -2.36 5.68
N ASP A 204 3.03 -3.58 6.00
CA ASP A 204 2.92 -4.03 7.39
C ASP A 204 4.18 -4.77 7.86
N PHE A 205 4.59 -5.80 7.13
CA PHE A 205 5.67 -6.69 7.54
C PHE A 205 7.02 -5.99 7.67
N GLY A 206 7.42 -5.18 6.70
CA GLY A 206 8.72 -4.49 6.72
C GLY A 206 8.88 -3.57 7.92
N PRO A 207 7.97 -2.61 8.16
CA PRO A 207 8.01 -1.75 9.33
C PRO A 207 7.76 -2.49 10.65
N ARG A 208 6.99 -3.57 10.69
CA ARG A 208 6.82 -4.43 11.88
C ARG A 208 8.13 -5.12 12.24
N LEU A 209 8.84 -5.64 11.25
CA LEU A 209 10.17 -6.21 11.45
C LEU A 209 11.14 -5.14 11.95
N PHE A 210 11.12 -3.94 11.35
CA PHE A 210 11.90 -2.80 11.82
C PHE A 210 11.60 -2.48 13.29
N HIS A 211 10.32 -2.40 13.68
CA HIS A 211 9.92 -2.18 15.08
C HIS A 211 10.45 -3.28 16.01
N ALA A 212 10.50 -4.54 15.56
CA ALA A 212 10.98 -5.64 16.38
C ALA A 212 12.48 -5.53 16.68
N ILE A 213 13.29 -5.20 15.68
CA ILE A 213 14.77 -5.23 15.78
C ILE A 213 15.38 -3.92 16.28
N MET A 214 14.75 -2.77 15.98
CA MET A 214 15.34 -1.47 16.33
C MET A 214 15.14 -1.11 17.80
N PRO A 215 16.13 -0.40 18.42
CA PRO A 215 16.07 0.01 19.82
C PRO A 215 15.20 1.27 20.02
N ILE A 216 13.91 1.17 19.72
CA ILE A 216 12.96 2.27 19.90
C ILE A 216 12.66 2.42 21.39
N GLN A 217 12.89 3.60 21.94
CA GLN A 217 12.73 3.87 23.36
C GLN A 217 11.29 3.62 23.83
N GLY A 218 11.13 2.78 24.84
CA GLY A 218 9.84 2.46 25.43
C GLY A 218 8.85 1.83 24.45
N LYS A 219 9.33 1.10 23.42
CA LYS A 219 8.47 0.31 22.53
C LYS A 219 7.83 -0.85 23.28
N GLY A 220 6.61 -1.16 22.90
CA GLY A 220 5.92 -2.37 23.36
C GLY A 220 6.15 -3.59 22.46
N SER A 221 5.20 -4.50 22.46
CA SER A 221 5.19 -5.67 21.57
C SER A 221 5.02 -5.26 20.11
N SER A 222 5.69 -5.98 19.20
CA SER A 222 5.48 -5.85 17.75
C SER A 222 4.23 -6.61 17.26
N GLN A 223 3.45 -7.20 18.16
CA GLN A 223 2.19 -7.92 17.91
C GLN A 223 2.28 -8.95 16.77
N TRP A 224 3.30 -9.83 16.81
CA TRP A 224 3.50 -10.89 15.81
C TRP A 224 2.33 -11.88 15.73
N ASN A 225 1.58 -12.05 16.82
CA ASN A 225 0.37 -12.88 16.86
C ASN A 225 -0.78 -12.32 15.99
N TYR A 226 -0.69 -11.04 15.56
CA TYR A 226 -1.63 -10.42 14.65
C TYR A 226 -1.08 -10.31 13.21
N ALA A 227 0.24 -10.35 13.03
CA ALA A 227 0.93 -10.06 11.76
C ALA A 227 0.43 -10.89 10.56
N TRP A 228 -0.08 -12.09 10.78
CA TRP A 228 -0.62 -12.93 9.71
C TRP A 228 -1.88 -12.33 9.05
N VAL A 229 -2.66 -11.51 9.78
CA VAL A 229 -3.87 -10.86 9.26
C VAL A 229 -3.53 -9.89 8.12
N PRO A 230 -2.67 -8.87 8.30
CA PRO A 230 -2.27 -7.94 7.25
C PRO A 230 -1.35 -8.56 6.17
N ILE A 231 -0.95 -9.82 6.31
CA ILE A 231 -0.20 -10.56 5.28
C ILE A 231 -1.14 -11.44 4.46
N LEU A 232 -1.86 -12.35 5.10
CA LEU A 232 -2.69 -13.34 4.39
C LEU A 232 -4.03 -12.76 3.92
N GLY A 233 -4.61 -11.80 4.68
CA GLY A 233 -5.84 -11.12 4.27
C GLY A 233 -5.71 -10.44 2.90
N PRO A 234 -4.70 -9.58 2.70
CA PRO A 234 -4.46 -8.97 1.40
C PRO A 234 -4.18 -9.97 0.27
N ILE A 235 -3.43 -11.04 0.53
CA ILE A 235 -3.16 -12.07 -0.48
C ILE A 235 -4.47 -12.76 -0.90
N LEU A 236 -5.33 -13.14 0.05
CA LEU A 236 -6.62 -13.75 -0.26
C LEU A 236 -7.54 -12.76 -0.99
N GLY A 237 -7.62 -11.50 -0.52
CA GLY A 237 -8.41 -10.46 -1.17
C GLY A 237 -8.00 -10.22 -2.63
N SER A 238 -6.68 -10.21 -2.89
CA SER A 238 -6.14 -10.07 -4.23
C SER A 238 -6.48 -11.25 -5.15
N ALA A 239 -6.42 -12.47 -4.63
CA ALA A 239 -6.78 -13.68 -5.39
C ALA A 239 -8.28 -13.70 -5.76
N ILE A 240 -9.16 -13.35 -4.81
CA ILE A 240 -10.61 -13.26 -5.06
C ILE A 240 -10.92 -12.16 -6.11
N ALA A 241 -10.31 -10.97 -5.98
CA ALA A 241 -10.49 -9.89 -6.92
C ALA A 241 -10.04 -10.27 -8.34
N THR A 242 -8.87 -10.93 -8.44
CA THR A 242 -8.35 -11.40 -9.73
C THR A 242 -9.25 -12.46 -10.34
N GLY A 243 -9.73 -13.42 -9.54
CA GLY A 243 -10.68 -14.45 -10.02
C GLY A 243 -11.97 -13.82 -10.57
N LEU A 244 -12.54 -12.85 -9.86
CA LEU A 244 -13.72 -12.12 -10.33
C LEU A 244 -13.42 -11.34 -11.62
N TYR A 245 -12.30 -10.61 -11.67
CA TYR A 245 -11.89 -9.88 -12.88
C TYR A 245 -11.77 -10.80 -14.10
N LEU A 246 -11.09 -11.93 -13.95
CA LEU A 246 -10.92 -12.90 -15.04
C LEU A 246 -12.26 -13.49 -15.48
N PHE A 247 -13.14 -13.82 -14.54
CA PHE A 247 -14.50 -14.29 -14.85
C PHE A 247 -15.29 -13.25 -15.64
N LEU A 248 -15.32 -12.00 -15.19
CA LEU A 248 -16.03 -10.90 -15.86
C LEU A 248 -15.46 -10.61 -17.24
N LYS A 249 -14.14 -10.72 -17.41
CA LYS A 249 -13.46 -10.59 -18.71
C LYS A 249 -13.95 -11.66 -19.70
N THR A 250 -14.18 -12.92 -19.27
CA THR A 250 -14.75 -13.96 -20.15
C THR A 250 -16.20 -13.67 -20.56
N LYS A 251 -16.89 -12.74 -19.87
CA LYS A 251 -18.25 -12.30 -20.17
C LYS A 251 -18.29 -10.99 -20.97
N GLY A 252 -17.14 -10.44 -21.35
CA GLY A 252 -17.05 -9.18 -22.10
C GLY A 252 -17.41 -7.94 -21.28
N VAL A 253 -17.30 -8.01 -19.95
CA VAL A 253 -17.56 -6.86 -19.05
C VAL A 253 -16.33 -5.95 -18.95
N PHE A 254 -15.12 -6.50 -19.13
CA PHE A 254 -13.83 -5.79 -19.15
C PHE A 254 -13.06 -6.06 -20.44
#